data_bd5b6622662efbbe7fcfbfff1233b8cc
#
_entry.id   bd5b6622662efbbe7fcfbfff1233b8cc
#
_cell.length_a   1.000
_cell.length_b   1.000
_cell.length_c   1.000
_cell.angle_alpha   90.00
_cell.angle_beta   90.00
_cell.angle_gamma   90.00
#
_symmetry.space_group_name_H-M   'P 1'
#
loop_
_entity.id
_entity.type
_entity.pdbx_description
1 polymer ?
#
loop_
_entity_poly.entity_id
_entity_poly.type
_entity_poly.pdbx_seq_one_letter_code
_entity_poly.pdbx_strand_id
1 'polypeptide(L)'
;MTSDAALASPSPWTDPLPLFPLQAVLFPQGHLHLKVQEPRFIRLLTDAQRSQQPLGIICLRRGWNGSPQGERIELEEVGTLAQVRSIEVVAPDHVKAHCVGGQRFRYHRVARNAQSLWQAYDVQTLADDPVLKPRECFKDAMIALARTVAGLDIRHPGQFPPEDRRFTELGWVANRWSELLPIPLAARQELMALTDPVSRLEIINTFLRQKKLI
;
A
#
# COMPACT_ATOMS: atom_id res chain seq x y z
N MET A 1 12.81 35.54 -18.18
CA MET A 1 12.24 34.86 -16.99
C MET A 1 10.95 34.19 -17.44
N THR A 2 11.05 33.01 -18.02
CA THR A 2 9.91 32.22 -18.49
C THR A 2 9.65 31.19 -17.40
N SER A 3 8.52 31.36 -16.70
CA SER A 3 8.01 30.41 -15.71
C SER A 3 7.62 29.14 -16.44
N ASP A 4 8.39 28.08 -16.19
CA ASP A 4 8.09 26.73 -16.65
C ASP A 4 7.00 26.18 -15.71
N ALA A 5 5.74 26.51 -16.03
CA ALA A 5 4.60 25.84 -15.43
C ALA A 5 4.53 24.46 -16.08
N ALA A 6 5.25 23.48 -15.48
CA ALA A 6 5.06 22.08 -15.80
C ALA A 6 3.56 21.78 -15.69
N LEU A 7 2.94 21.47 -16.84
CA LEU A 7 1.56 21.00 -16.94
C LEU A 7 1.44 19.74 -16.06
N ALA A 8 0.95 19.94 -14.84
CA ALA A 8 0.63 18.82 -13.95
C ALA A 8 -0.40 17.96 -14.68
N SER A 9 -0.05 16.74 -14.96
CA SER A 9 -1.00 15.75 -15.49
C SER A 9 -2.23 15.71 -14.58
N PRO A 10 -3.46 15.66 -15.13
CA PRO A 10 -4.67 15.64 -14.29
C PRO A 10 -4.57 14.49 -13.30
N SER A 11 -4.83 14.79 -12.04
CA SER A 11 -4.82 13.79 -10.97
C SER A 11 -5.78 12.65 -11.30
N PRO A 12 -5.34 11.39 -11.18
CA PRO A 12 -6.20 10.23 -11.48
C PRO A 12 -7.30 10.00 -10.42
N TRP A 13 -7.45 10.91 -9.47
CA TRP A 13 -8.46 10.88 -8.40
C TRP A 13 -9.21 12.21 -8.31
N THR A 14 -10.36 12.18 -7.63
CA THR A 14 -11.09 13.40 -7.24
C THR A 14 -10.37 14.09 -6.07
N ASP A 15 -10.21 15.40 -6.14
CA ASP A 15 -9.70 16.22 -5.04
C ASP A 15 -10.87 16.68 -4.16
N PRO A 16 -10.87 16.46 -2.85
CA PRO A 16 -9.82 15.80 -2.05
C PRO A 16 -9.81 14.26 -2.17
N LEU A 17 -8.61 13.65 -2.06
CA LEU A 17 -8.44 12.20 -2.08
C LEU A 17 -9.05 11.58 -0.81
N PRO A 18 -10.05 10.70 -0.92
CA PRO A 18 -10.58 10.00 0.23
C PRO A 18 -9.57 8.98 0.77
N LEU A 19 -9.41 8.94 2.11
CA LEU A 19 -8.46 8.06 2.78
C LEU A 19 -9.16 6.93 3.53
N PHE A 20 -8.54 5.77 3.48
CA PHE A 20 -8.88 4.62 4.31
C PHE A 20 -7.71 4.31 5.26
N PRO A 21 -7.77 4.77 6.52
CA PRO A 21 -6.73 4.54 7.50
C PRO A 21 -6.76 3.09 8.03
N LEU A 22 -5.59 2.46 8.14
CA LEU A 22 -5.42 1.08 8.60
C LEU A 22 -4.20 0.94 9.50
N GLN A 23 -4.19 -0.06 10.37
CA GLN A 23 -2.97 -0.56 11.02
C GLN A 23 -2.25 -1.58 10.13
N ALA A 24 -2.09 -1.22 8.86
CA ALA A 24 -1.41 -2.02 7.85
C ALA A 24 -0.80 -1.10 6.80
N VAL A 25 0.19 -1.60 6.09
CA VAL A 25 0.86 -0.90 4.99
C VAL A 25 0.56 -1.64 3.69
N LEU A 26 0.02 -0.92 2.72
CA LEU A 26 -0.12 -1.40 1.36
C LEU A 26 1.07 -0.94 0.52
N PHE A 27 1.75 -1.88 -0.10
CA PHE A 27 2.83 -1.59 -1.04
C PHE A 27 2.32 -1.46 -2.48
N PRO A 28 3.05 -0.77 -3.37
CA PRO A 28 2.78 -0.81 -4.80
C PRO A 28 2.68 -2.25 -5.32
N GLN A 29 1.67 -2.52 -6.14
CA GLN A 29 1.33 -3.86 -6.68
C GLN A 29 1.05 -4.91 -5.58
N GLY A 30 0.80 -4.48 -4.34
CA GLY A 30 0.38 -5.34 -3.24
C GLY A 30 -1.12 -5.61 -3.27
N HIS A 31 -1.51 -6.76 -2.73
CA HIS A 31 -2.90 -7.17 -2.59
C HIS A 31 -3.34 -7.00 -1.15
N LEU A 32 -4.45 -6.30 -0.94
CA LEU A 32 -5.02 -6.05 0.37
C LEU A 32 -6.46 -6.56 0.42
N HIS A 33 -6.71 -7.50 1.32
CA HIS A 33 -8.04 -8.04 1.59
C HIS A 33 -8.58 -7.44 2.87
N LEU A 34 -9.65 -6.69 2.77
CA LEU A 34 -10.30 -5.98 3.87
C LEU A 34 -11.61 -6.68 4.26
N LYS A 35 -11.85 -6.80 5.56
CA LYS A 35 -13.16 -7.13 6.12
C LYS A 35 -13.71 -5.85 6.76
N VAL A 36 -14.80 -5.32 6.23
CA VAL A 36 -15.31 -4.00 6.60
C VAL A 36 -16.75 -4.11 7.07
N GLN A 37 -17.05 -3.51 8.23
CA GLN A 37 -18.36 -3.51 8.87
C GLN A 37 -18.93 -2.10 9.02
N GLU A 38 -18.08 -1.07 9.11
CA GLU A 38 -18.54 0.30 9.29
C GLU A 38 -19.21 0.82 8.00
N PRO A 39 -20.50 1.26 8.07
CA PRO A 39 -21.25 1.67 6.88
C PRO A 39 -20.58 2.76 6.05
N ARG A 40 -19.89 3.71 6.72
CA ARG A 40 -19.17 4.79 6.03
C ARG A 40 -18.03 4.28 5.15
N PHE A 41 -17.29 3.26 5.62
CA PHE A 41 -16.20 2.67 4.84
C PHE A 41 -16.71 1.70 3.78
N ILE A 42 -17.83 1.00 4.03
CA ILE A 42 -18.49 0.19 3.00
C ILE A 42 -18.90 1.09 1.84
N ARG A 43 -19.54 2.24 2.13
CA ARG A 43 -19.92 3.23 1.12
C ARG A 43 -18.70 3.76 0.37
N LEU A 44 -17.66 4.17 1.08
CA LEU A 44 -16.41 4.65 0.48
C LEU A 44 -15.84 3.65 -0.55
N LEU A 45 -15.73 2.37 -0.18
CA LEU A 45 -15.23 1.33 -1.06
C LEU A 45 -16.13 1.10 -2.26
N THR A 46 -17.46 1.08 -2.04
CA THR A 46 -18.45 0.90 -3.10
C THR A 46 -18.43 2.05 -4.11
N ASP A 47 -18.32 3.29 -3.63
CA ASP A 47 -18.24 4.47 -4.48
C ASP A 47 -16.93 4.49 -5.27
N ALA A 48 -15.81 4.16 -4.65
CA ALA A 48 -14.51 4.03 -5.32
C ALA A 48 -14.53 2.95 -6.40
N GLN A 49 -15.13 1.78 -6.13
CA GLN A 49 -15.26 0.71 -7.12
C GLN A 49 -16.14 1.14 -8.30
N ARG A 50 -17.29 1.76 -8.01
CA ARG A 50 -18.26 2.19 -9.05
C ARG A 50 -17.67 3.26 -9.95
N SER A 51 -16.99 4.25 -9.37
CA SER A 51 -16.39 5.35 -10.12
C SER A 51 -15.06 4.98 -10.77
N GLN A 52 -14.49 3.80 -10.46
CA GLN A 52 -13.14 3.39 -10.85
C GLN A 52 -12.06 4.38 -10.40
N GLN A 53 -12.35 5.19 -9.36
CA GLN A 53 -11.42 6.13 -8.79
C GLN A 53 -10.63 5.45 -7.66
N PRO A 54 -9.31 5.68 -7.56
CA PRO A 54 -8.53 5.17 -6.46
C PRO A 54 -8.89 5.90 -5.16
N LEU A 55 -8.67 5.22 -4.04
CA LEU A 55 -8.65 5.81 -2.70
C LEU A 55 -7.25 5.67 -2.09
N GLY A 56 -6.95 6.49 -1.09
CA GLY A 56 -5.66 6.43 -0.40
C GLY A 56 -5.71 5.45 0.77
N ILE A 57 -4.93 4.38 0.73
CA ILE A 57 -4.64 3.56 1.91
C ILE A 57 -3.50 4.22 2.67
N ILE A 58 -3.74 4.52 3.94
CA ILE A 58 -2.79 5.21 4.80
C ILE A 58 -2.61 4.48 6.12
N CYS A 59 -1.35 4.34 6.56
CA CYS A 59 -1.05 3.68 7.82
C CYS A 59 -1.38 4.61 9.01
N LEU A 60 -1.95 4.04 10.06
CA LEU A 60 -2.15 4.69 11.35
C LEU A 60 -0.84 4.62 12.14
N ARG A 61 -0.23 5.78 12.43
CA ARG A 61 0.91 5.89 13.33
C ARG A 61 0.47 5.76 14.78
N ARG A 62 -0.69 6.33 15.12
CA ARG A 62 -1.26 6.31 16.46
C ARG A 62 -2.79 6.32 16.41
N GLY A 63 -3.40 5.67 17.37
CA GLY A 63 -4.86 5.55 17.46
C GLY A 63 -5.40 4.45 16.55
N TRP A 64 -6.71 4.34 16.49
CA TRP A 64 -7.44 3.43 15.60
C TRP A 64 -8.77 4.07 15.16
N ASN A 65 -9.35 3.61 14.08
CA ASN A 65 -10.55 4.25 13.49
C ASN A 65 -11.78 4.29 14.42
N GLY A 66 -11.85 3.42 15.41
CA GLY A 66 -12.90 3.37 16.44
C GLY A 66 -12.49 4.02 17.77
N SER A 67 -11.37 4.74 17.82
CA SER A 67 -10.91 5.41 19.05
C SER A 67 -11.98 6.32 19.64
N PRO A 68 -12.12 6.35 21.01
CA PRO A 68 -13.02 7.25 21.68
C PRO A 68 -12.79 8.72 21.30
N GLN A 69 -13.83 9.54 21.44
CA GLN A 69 -13.69 10.98 21.24
C GLN A 69 -12.61 11.53 22.18
N GLY A 70 -11.58 12.17 21.59
CA GLY A 70 -10.46 12.76 22.33
C GLY A 70 -9.12 12.04 22.14
N GLU A 71 -9.10 10.81 21.63
CA GLU A 71 -7.84 10.18 21.26
C GLU A 71 -7.30 10.78 19.96
N ARG A 72 -6.05 11.21 20.01
CA ARG A 72 -5.38 11.80 18.83
C ARG A 72 -5.02 10.70 17.84
N ILE A 73 -5.68 10.71 16.69
CA ILE A 73 -5.33 9.85 15.56
C ILE A 73 -4.23 10.54 14.78
N GLU A 74 -3.14 9.84 14.55
CA GLU A 74 -2.02 10.29 13.72
C GLU A 74 -1.87 9.36 12.52
N LEU A 75 -1.84 9.95 11.33
CA LEU A 75 -1.62 9.25 10.07
C LEU A 75 -0.17 9.38 9.64
N GLU A 76 0.34 8.38 8.92
CA GLU A 76 1.63 8.49 8.24
C GLU A 76 1.54 9.48 7.08
N GLU A 77 2.65 10.09 6.69
CA GLU A 77 2.69 11.11 5.62
C GLU A 77 2.61 10.52 4.22
N VAL A 78 3.04 9.27 4.08
CA VAL A 78 3.08 8.56 2.80
C VAL A 78 2.12 7.40 2.86
N GLY A 79 1.26 7.30 1.86
CA GLY A 79 0.33 6.20 1.64
C GLY A 79 0.45 5.62 0.23
N THR A 80 -0.44 4.70 -0.09
CA THR A 80 -0.53 4.07 -1.40
C THR A 80 -1.93 4.25 -1.97
N LEU A 81 -2.04 4.73 -3.20
CA LEU A 81 -3.28 4.72 -3.95
C LEU A 81 -3.73 3.28 -4.15
N ALA A 82 -5.00 3.01 -3.91
CA ALA A 82 -5.55 1.67 -4.02
C ALA A 82 -6.74 1.64 -4.96
N GLN A 83 -6.71 0.69 -5.89
CA GLN A 83 -7.83 0.38 -6.76
C GLN A 83 -8.66 -0.73 -6.12
N VAL A 84 -9.96 -0.50 -5.91
CA VAL A 84 -10.89 -1.54 -5.45
C VAL A 84 -11.25 -2.45 -6.62
N ARG A 85 -10.77 -3.68 -6.57
CA ARG A 85 -10.98 -4.69 -7.64
C ARG A 85 -12.30 -5.41 -7.49
N SER A 86 -12.63 -5.82 -6.27
CA SER A 86 -13.89 -6.52 -6.00
C SER A 86 -14.42 -6.22 -4.61
N ILE A 87 -15.73 -6.29 -4.46
CA ILE A 87 -16.44 -6.24 -3.19
C ILE A 87 -17.42 -7.41 -3.17
N GLU A 88 -17.29 -8.25 -2.14
CA GLU A 88 -18.17 -9.36 -1.84
C GLU A 88 -19.02 -9.01 -0.62
N VAL A 89 -20.34 -9.05 -0.74
CA VAL A 89 -21.26 -8.88 0.39
C VAL A 89 -21.37 -10.21 1.13
N VAL A 90 -20.89 -10.26 2.36
CA VAL A 90 -20.92 -11.46 3.20
C VAL A 90 -22.17 -11.48 4.07
N ALA A 91 -22.60 -10.30 4.55
CA ALA A 91 -23.82 -10.07 5.30
C ALA A 91 -24.29 -8.63 5.05
N PRO A 92 -25.50 -8.22 5.45
CA PRO A 92 -26.04 -6.87 5.19
C PRO A 92 -25.13 -5.72 5.62
N ASP A 93 -24.33 -5.92 6.67
CA ASP A 93 -23.41 -4.96 7.26
C ASP A 93 -21.93 -5.39 7.16
N HIS A 94 -21.62 -6.44 6.39
CA HIS A 94 -20.28 -6.99 6.26
C HIS A 94 -19.90 -7.16 4.81
N VAL A 95 -18.81 -6.55 4.41
CA VAL A 95 -18.22 -6.75 3.09
C VAL A 95 -16.77 -7.22 3.19
N LYS A 96 -16.36 -8.00 2.20
CA LYS A 96 -14.96 -8.23 1.90
C LYS A 96 -14.60 -7.43 0.66
N ALA A 97 -13.55 -6.64 0.73
CA ALA A 97 -13.03 -5.90 -0.40
C ALA A 97 -11.62 -6.36 -0.73
N HIS A 98 -11.34 -6.50 -2.02
CA HIS A 98 -10.00 -6.74 -2.54
C HIS A 98 -9.51 -5.47 -3.22
N CYS A 99 -8.39 -4.95 -2.72
CA CYS A 99 -7.74 -3.75 -3.24
C CYS A 99 -6.34 -4.09 -3.74
N VAL A 100 -5.91 -3.42 -4.80
CA VAL A 100 -4.55 -3.53 -5.34
C VAL A 100 -3.86 -2.18 -5.24
N GLY A 101 -2.64 -2.18 -4.70
CA GLY A 101 -1.82 -0.99 -4.53
C GLY A 101 -1.28 -0.47 -5.87
N GLY A 102 -1.44 0.83 -6.07
CA GLY A 102 -0.87 1.60 -7.16
C GLY A 102 0.34 2.42 -6.71
N GLN A 103 0.41 3.65 -7.21
CA GLN A 103 1.48 4.59 -6.85
C GLN A 103 1.41 5.01 -5.39
N ARG A 104 2.57 5.30 -4.82
CA ARG A 104 2.68 5.98 -3.53
C ARG A 104 2.27 7.44 -3.69
N PHE A 105 1.73 8.00 -2.61
CA PHE A 105 1.40 9.42 -2.54
C PHE A 105 1.86 10.03 -1.22
N ARG A 106 2.06 11.34 -1.24
CA ARG A 106 2.22 12.17 -0.05
C ARG A 106 1.16 13.27 -0.08
N TYR A 107 0.71 13.68 1.09
CA TYR A 107 -0.23 14.79 1.25
C TYR A 107 0.37 15.86 2.16
N HIS A 108 -0.12 17.09 2.04
CA HIS A 108 0.30 18.19 2.91
C HIS A 108 -0.74 18.52 3.98
N ARG A 109 -2.00 18.27 3.71
CA ARG A 109 -3.08 18.56 4.63
C ARG A 109 -4.09 17.43 4.65
N VAL A 110 -4.65 17.16 5.83
CA VAL A 110 -5.69 16.15 6.02
C VAL A 110 -6.78 16.70 6.92
N ALA A 111 -8.03 16.37 6.61
CA ALA A 111 -9.20 16.74 7.40
C ALA A 111 -10.26 15.63 7.37
N ARG A 112 -11.25 15.70 8.26
CA ARG A 112 -12.44 14.83 8.19
C ARG A 112 -13.57 15.58 7.49
N ASN A 113 -14.28 14.85 6.63
CA ASN A 113 -15.51 15.37 6.03
C ASN A 113 -16.73 15.20 6.95
N ALA A 114 -17.91 15.63 6.50
CA ALA A 114 -19.17 15.53 7.24
C ALA A 114 -19.55 14.09 7.62
N GLN A 115 -19.08 13.08 6.87
CA GLN A 115 -19.28 11.65 7.17
C GLN A 115 -18.18 11.07 8.08
N SER A 116 -17.34 11.93 8.67
CA SER A 116 -16.17 11.55 9.47
C SER A 116 -15.15 10.66 8.76
N LEU A 117 -15.12 10.73 7.43
CA LEU A 117 -14.08 10.11 6.62
C LEU A 117 -12.89 11.07 6.47
N TRP A 118 -11.70 10.54 6.50
CA TRP A 118 -10.48 11.28 6.25
C TRP A 118 -10.34 11.62 4.78
N GLN A 119 -9.88 12.83 4.50
CA GLN A 119 -9.61 13.35 3.17
C GLN A 119 -8.25 14.03 3.16
N ALA A 120 -7.43 13.70 2.16
CA ALA A 120 -6.14 14.33 1.92
C ALA A 120 -6.27 15.40 0.85
N TYR A 121 -5.59 16.50 1.08
CA TYR A 121 -5.50 17.67 0.20
C TYR A 121 -4.05 17.91 -0.20
N ASP A 122 -3.86 18.59 -1.32
CA ASP A 122 -2.53 18.88 -1.84
C ASP A 122 -1.70 17.58 -1.99
N VAL A 123 -2.32 16.60 -2.63
CA VAL A 123 -1.76 15.26 -2.81
C VAL A 123 -0.80 15.24 -3.99
N GLN A 124 0.37 14.67 -3.76
CA GLN A 124 1.39 14.46 -4.78
C GLN A 124 1.71 12.98 -4.91
N THR A 125 1.72 12.44 -6.12
CA THR A 125 2.24 11.08 -6.36
C THR A 125 3.74 11.07 -6.25
N LEU A 126 4.27 10.01 -5.66
CA LEU A 126 5.68 9.71 -5.70
C LEU A 126 5.98 8.89 -6.96
N ALA A 127 7.17 9.07 -7.52
CA ALA A 127 7.58 8.29 -8.68
C ALA A 127 7.53 6.79 -8.38
N ASP A 128 7.14 6.02 -9.38
CA ASP A 128 7.20 4.57 -9.31
C ASP A 128 8.66 4.11 -9.21
N ASP A 129 8.85 2.93 -8.62
CA ASP A 129 10.16 2.31 -8.62
C ASP A 129 10.62 2.07 -10.07
N PRO A 130 11.86 2.46 -10.44
CA PRO A 130 12.37 2.16 -11.76
C PRO A 130 12.45 0.64 -11.99
N VAL A 131 12.19 0.21 -13.22
CA VAL A 131 12.30 -1.20 -13.61
C VAL A 131 13.79 -1.59 -13.68
N LEU A 132 14.31 -2.09 -12.58
CA LEU A 132 15.70 -2.51 -12.44
C LEU A 132 15.76 -4.02 -12.22
N LYS A 133 16.71 -4.66 -12.92
CA LYS A 133 17.02 -6.07 -12.65
C LYS A 133 17.81 -6.19 -11.35
N PRO A 134 17.47 -7.14 -10.47
CA PRO A 134 18.27 -7.40 -9.28
C PRO A 134 19.69 -7.81 -9.65
N ARG A 135 20.66 -7.28 -8.89
CA ARG A 135 22.07 -7.63 -9.04
C ARG A 135 22.33 -9.03 -8.49
N GLU A 136 23.45 -9.65 -8.89
CA GLU A 136 23.85 -11.00 -8.45
C GLU A 136 23.90 -11.12 -6.91
N CYS A 137 24.29 -10.05 -6.21
CA CYS A 137 24.34 -10.02 -4.74
C CYS A 137 22.96 -10.21 -4.05
N PHE A 138 21.86 -10.07 -4.79
CA PHE A 138 20.49 -10.28 -4.29
C PHE A 138 19.89 -11.62 -4.73
N LYS A 139 20.64 -12.46 -5.44
CA LYS A 139 20.17 -13.73 -6.00
C LYS A 139 19.56 -14.65 -4.93
N ASP A 140 20.21 -14.77 -3.77
CA ASP A 140 19.69 -15.61 -2.68
C ASP A 140 18.35 -15.10 -2.17
N ALA A 141 18.20 -13.76 -2.03
CA ALA A 141 16.94 -13.14 -1.63
C ALA A 141 15.83 -13.39 -2.66
N MET A 142 16.15 -13.35 -3.96
CA MET A 142 15.17 -13.63 -5.02
C MET A 142 14.70 -15.09 -5.00
N ILE A 143 15.66 -16.03 -4.90
CA ILE A 143 15.36 -17.47 -4.84
C ILE A 143 14.52 -17.78 -3.60
N ALA A 144 14.88 -17.23 -2.44
CA ALA A 144 14.14 -17.41 -1.21
C ALA A 144 12.73 -16.82 -1.31
N LEU A 145 12.54 -15.64 -1.94
CA LEU A 145 11.21 -15.09 -2.19
C LEU A 145 10.36 -16.03 -3.05
N ALA A 146 10.92 -16.52 -4.15
CA ALA A 146 10.19 -17.42 -5.05
C ALA A 146 9.73 -18.69 -4.32
N ARG A 147 10.60 -19.27 -3.48
CA ARG A 147 10.24 -20.44 -2.64
C ARG A 147 9.17 -20.09 -1.60
N THR A 148 9.25 -18.92 -0.99
CA THR A 148 8.28 -18.46 0.01
C THR A 148 6.91 -18.26 -0.64
N VAL A 149 6.85 -17.60 -1.80
CA VAL A 149 5.60 -17.41 -2.57
C VAL A 149 5.01 -18.75 -2.99
N ALA A 150 5.82 -19.68 -3.50
CA ALA A 150 5.34 -21.03 -3.84
C ALA A 150 4.75 -21.77 -2.64
N GLY A 151 5.36 -21.63 -1.46
CA GLY A 151 4.82 -22.19 -0.23
C GLY A 151 3.53 -21.53 0.24
N LEU A 152 3.35 -20.23 -0.03
CA LEU A 152 2.12 -19.50 0.27
C LEU A 152 1.00 -19.83 -0.70
N ASP A 153 1.28 -20.11 -1.97
CA ASP A 153 0.28 -20.53 -2.97
C ASP A 153 -0.48 -21.77 -2.52
N ILE A 154 0.19 -22.68 -1.82
CA ILE A 154 -0.42 -23.90 -1.28
C ILE A 154 -1.34 -23.59 -0.09
N ARG A 155 -0.93 -22.66 0.78
CA ARG A 155 -1.65 -22.35 2.03
C ARG A 155 -2.69 -21.26 1.88
N HIS A 156 -2.43 -20.30 1.02
CA HIS A 156 -3.24 -19.10 0.78
C HIS A 156 -3.35 -18.82 -0.73
N PRO A 157 -4.12 -19.64 -1.48
CA PRO A 157 -4.26 -19.45 -2.92
C PRO A 157 -4.76 -18.02 -3.27
N GLY A 158 -4.13 -17.40 -4.26
CA GLY A 158 -4.51 -16.08 -4.75
C GLY A 158 -3.91 -14.89 -4.01
N GLN A 159 -3.09 -15.10 -2.97
CA GLN A 159 -2.39 -14.00 -2.29
C GLN A 159 -1.36 -13.32 -3.20
N PHE A 160 -0.72 -14.06 -4.08
CA PHE A 160 0.23 -13.58 -5.08
C PHE A 160 -0.14 -14.13 -6.45
N PRO A 161 -1.10 -13.54 -7.16
CA PRO A 161 -1.54 -14.05 -8.47
C PRO A 161 -0.35 -14.21 -9.44
N PRO A 162 -0.27 -15.33 -10.19
CA PRO A 162 0.85 -15.59 -11.09
C PRO A 162 1.11 -14.47 -12.11
N GLU A 163 0.05 -13.85 -12.61
CA GLU A 163 0.08 -12.74 -13.58
C GLU A 163 0.73 -11.47 -13.03
N ASP A 164 0.70 -11.28 -11.72
CA ASP A 164 1.24 -10.10 -11.04
C ASP A 164 2.69 -10.28 -10.55
N ARG A 165 3.28 -11.46 -10.78
CA ARG A 165 4.64 -11.78 -10.31
C ARG A 165 5.71 -11.15 -11.18
N ARG A 166 6.65 -10.45 -10.54
CA ARG A 166 7.74 -9.71 -11.17
C ARG A 166 9.06 -10.03 -10.48
N PHE A 167 9.42 -11.32 -10.39
CA PHE A 167 10.64 -11.76 -9.71
C PHE A 167 11.93 -11.19 -10.30
N THR A 168 11.87 -10.70 -11.54
CA THR A 168 13.00 -10.06 -12.23
C THR A 168 13.06 -8.54 -12.02
N GLU A 169 12.13 -7.97 -11.29
CA GLU A 169 12.08 -6.54 -11.00
C GLU A 169 12.48 -6.28 -9.54
N LEU A 170 13.56 -5.54 -9.35
CA LEU A 170 14.15 -5.28 -8.03
C LEU A 170 13.15 -4.65 -7.06
N GLY A 171 12.40 -3.65 -7.52
CA GLY A 171 11.40 -2.96 -6.71
C GLY A 171 10.27 -3.90 -6.25
N TRP A 172 9.80 -4.77 -7.14
CA TRP A 172 8.78 -5.76 -6.80
C TRP A 172 9.29 -6.76 -5.74
N VAL A 173 10.51 -7.27 -5.92
CA VAL A 173 11.13 -8.20 -4.95
C VAL A 173 11.27 -7.55 -3.58
N ALA A 174 11.73 -6.29 -3.53
CA ALA A 174 11.85 -5.53 -2.29
C ALA A 174 10.48 -5.32 -1.62
N ASN A 175 9.46 -4.92 -2.38
CA ASN A 175 8.11 -4.72 -1.86
C ASN A 175 7.51 -6.01 -1.28
N ARG A 176 7.60 -7.13 -2.02
CA ARG A 176 7.05 -8.43 -1.56
C ARG A 176 7.74 -8.92 -0.29
N TRP A 177 9.07 -8.79 -0.20
CA TRP A 177 9.77 -9.11 1.05
C TRP A 177 9.32 -8.22 2.21
N SER A 178 9.17 -6.91 2.00
CA SER A 178 8.71 -5.98 3.03
C SER A 178 7.33 -6.34 3.59
N GLU A 179 6.46 -6.91 2.77
CA GLU A 179 5.15 -7.39 3.20
C GLU A 179 5.22 -8.70 3.99
N LEU A 180 6.11 -9.60 3.59
CA LEU A 180 6.18 -10.96 4.14
C LEU A 180 7.00 -11.07 5.42
N LEU A 181 7.96 -10.17 5.62
CA LEU A 181 8.84 -10.22 6.79
C LEU A 181 8.09 -9.86 8.08
N PRO A 182 8.38 -10.57 9.19
CA PRO A 182 7.82 -10.28 10.50
C PRO A 182 8.54 -9.09 11.15
N ILE A 183 8.37 -7.91 10.54
CA ILE A 183 8.94 -6.64 11.02
C ILE A 183 7.85 -5.75 11.63
N PRO A 184 8.20 -4.83 12.56
CA PRO A 184 7.27 -3.88 13.12
C PRO A 184 6.58 -3.03 12.05
N LEU A 185 5.34 -2.61 12.33
CA LEU A 185 4.54 -1.80 11.39
C LEU A 185 5.27 -0.50 10.97
N ALA A 186 5.94 0.16 11.93
CA ALA A 186 6.73 1.36 11.65
C ALA A 186 7.87 1.08 10.64
N ALA A 187 8.64 0.00 10.84
CA ALA A 187 9.70 -0.37 9.91
C ALA A 187 9.15 -0.73 8.52
N ARG A 188 7.98 -1.38 8.46
CA ARG A 188 7.30 -1.67 7.19
C ARG A 188 6.87 -0.39 6.49
N GLN A 189 6.38 0.59 7.24
CA GLN A 189 6.00 1.90 6.73
C GLN A 189 7.23 2.67 6.19
N GLU A 190 8.35 2.65 6.91
CA GLU A 190 9.60 3.26 6.46
C GLU A 190 10.10 2.64 5.15
N LEU A 191 10.07 1.30 5.03
CA LEU A 191 10.42 0.62 3.79
C LEU A 191 9.48 0.98 2.64
N MET A 192 8.18 1.12 2.89
CA MET A 192 7.21 1.53 1.87
C MET A 192 7.45 2.97 1.42
N ALA A 193 7.77 3.87 2.35
CA ALA A 193 8.02 5.29 2.07
C ALA A 193 9.37 5.54 1.36
N LEU A 194 10.32 4.59 1.47
CA LEU A 194 11.62 4.69 0.84
C LEU A 194 11.50 4.60 -0.69
N THR A 195 11.90 5.66 -1.39
CA THR A 195 11.73 5.78 -2.84
C THR A 195 12.78 5.02 -3.66
N ASP A 196 13.96 4.76 -3.09
CA ASP A 196 15.01 3.98 -3.76
C ASP A 196 14.83 2.48 -3.51
N PRO A 197 14.44 1.69 -4.54
CA PRO A 197 14.23 0.26 -4.39
C PRO A 197 15.55 -0.52 -4.15
N VAL A 198 16.69 0.02 -4.54
CA VAL A 198 18.00 -0.64 -4.30
C VAL A 198 18.29 -0.60 -2.80
N SER A 199 18.24 0.57 -2.18
CA SER A 199 18.41 0.74 -0.73
C SER A 199 17.39 -0.10 0.05
N ARG A 200 16.15 -0.15 -0.41
CA ARG A 200 15.10 -0.99 0.21
C ARG A 200 15.50 -2.46 0.20
N LEU A 201 15.95 -2.98 -0.94
CA LEU A 201 16.36 -4.39 -1.04
C LEU A 201 17.67 -4.68 -0.29
N GLU A 202 18.60 -3.74 -0.20
CA GLU A 202 19.83 -3.87 0.61
C GLU A 202 19.51 -4.04 2.10
N ILE A 203 18.59 -3.22 2.64
CA ILE A 203 18.13 -3.34 4.03
C ILE A 203 17.50 -4.72 4.27
N ILE A 204 16.64 -5.15 3.36
CA ILE A 204 15.98 -6.46 3.44
C ILE A 204 16.98 -7.60 3.35
N ASN A 205 17.91 -7.55 2.40
CA ASN A 205 18.94 -8.57 2.21
C ASN A 205 19.83 -8.72 3.47
N THR A 206 20.19 -7.59 4.08
CA THR A 206 20.93 -7.57 5.34
C THR A 206 20.13 -8.24 6.46
N PHE A 207 18.84 -7.94 6.58
CA PHE A 207 17.95 -8.56 7.56
C PHE A 207 17.82 -10.08 7.34
N LEU A 208 17.63 -10.51 6.08
CA LEU A 208 17.50 -11.94 5.75
C LEU A 208 18.76 -12.72 6.12
N ARG A 209 19.95 -12.18 5.83
CA ARG A 209 21.25 -12.78 6.21
C ARG A 209 21.43 -12.84 7.73
N GLN A 210 21.12 -11.75 8.45
CA GLN A 210 21.21 -11.72 9.91
C GLN A 210 20.29 -12.75 10.58
N LYS A 211 19.13 -13.00 9.99
CA LYS A 211 18.16 -14.01 10.46
C LYS A 211 18.44 -15.40 9.92
N LYS A 212 19.50 -15.60 9.12
CA LYS A 212 19.84 -16.88 8.47
C LYS A 212 18.69 -17.47 7.64
N LEU A 213 17.96 -16.60 6.96
CA LEU A 213 16.89 -16.97 6.05
C LEU A 213 17.39 -17.18 4.61
N ILE A 214 18.57 -16.66 4.33
CA ILE A 214 19.36 -16.82 3.09
C ILE A 214 20.82 -16.98 3.42
#